data_182e65da4c0cb2d943396c5f4fd13bbf
#
_entry.id   182e65da4c0cb2d943396c5f4fd13bbf
#
_cell.length_a   1.000
_cell.length_b   1.000
_cell.length_c   1.000
_cell.angle_alpha   90.00
_cell.angle_beta   90.00
_cell.angle_gamma   90.00
#
_symmetry.space_group_name_H-M   'P 1'
#
loop_
_entity.id
_entity.type
_entity.pdbx_description
1 polymer ?
#
loop_
_entity_poly.entity_id
_entity_poly.type
_entity_poly.pdbx_seq_one_letter_code
_entity_poly.pdbx_strand_id
1 'polypeptide(L)'
;HLAYIRPVVEQVKQRDVQAECFLDFEVNKVDIRPEYMNNPQELAKLRAMIDELKADADIQVKSLDIIGYASPEGSLANNKRLSEGRALALRDYLAGLYDFPRSQYNILFGGENWAGLVKTLQHTNIDYRKELLNMITNNSYDQTLKLKLREFRGGIPYQYLLRSVYPKLRVAICKVNYEVKNFKVDEAREVFKKRPQNLSLNEMFLVANSYPENSLEFLEVFETAARMYPEDEVAGINAAVASLSRNDLVSAERYLKRVNLKRNQPVYDNAMGVWMLLKGDDESAEKYFKNAADSG
;
A
#
# COMPACT_ATOMS: atom_id res chain seq x y z
N HIS A 1 -16.58 -7.08 30.96
CA HIS A 1 -15.31 -7.77 30.70
C HIS A 1 -14.80 -7.45 29.31
N LEU A 2 -13.53 -7.05 29.18
CA LEU A 2 -12.87 -6.80 27.90
C LEU A 2 -12.32 -8.11 27.35
N ALA A 3 -12.56 -8.36 26.06
CA ALA A 3 -12.08 -9.56 25.39
C ALA A 3 -11.24 -9.20 24.13
N TYR A 4 -10.19 -9.96 23.93
CA TYR A 4 -9.39 -9.89 22.72
C TYR A 4 -9.88 -10.89 21.68
N ILE A 5 -9.83 -10.51 20.42
CA ILE A 5 -10.26 -11.37 19.32
C ILE A 5 -9.03 -12.09 18.76
N ARG A 6 -9.10 -13.41 18.63
CA ARG A 6 -8.05 -14.16 17.95
C ARG A 6 -8.15 -13.95 16.45
N PRO A 7 -7.08 -13.48 15.79
CA PRO A 7 -7.07 -13.33 14.33
C PRO A 7 -7.21 -14.67 13.61
N VAL A 8 -7.72 -14.60 12.38
CA VAL A 8 -7.76 -15.78 11.50
C VAL A 8 -6.33 -16.24 11.20
N VAL A 9 -6.11 -17.55 11.20
CA VAL A 9 -4.79 -18.11 10.87
C VAL A 9 -4.53 -17.96 9.38
N GLU A 10 -3.42 -17.32 9.05
CA GLU A 10 -2.92 -17.20 7.70
C GLU A 10 -1.97 -18.38 7.42
N GLN A 11 -2.40 -19.31 6.56
CA GLN A 11 -1.64 -20.54 6.29
C GLN A 11 -0.33 -20.25 5.55
N VAL A 12 -0.40 -19.37 4.57
CA VAL A 12 0.75 -18.92 3.79
C VAL A 12 0.79 -17.39 3.87
N LYS A 13 1.89 -16.85 4.35
CA LYS A 13 2.08 -15.41 4.46
C LYS A 13 2.57 -14.85 3.15
N GLN A 14 1.63 -14.46 2.28
CA GLN A 14 1.89 -13.80 1.02
C GLN A 14 1.94 -12.28 1.23
N ARG A 15 3.00 -11.67 0.73
CA ARG A 15 3.24 -10.24 0.87
C ARG A 15 3.72 -9.67 -0.45
N ASP A 16 3.61 -8.37 -0.59
CA ASP A 16 4.18 -7.65 -1.72
C ASP A 16 4.75 -6.31 -1.28
N VAL A 17 5.68 -5.85 -2.08
CA VAL A 17 6.25 -4.50 -1.97
C VAL A 17 6.49 -3.98 -3.38
N GLN A 18 6.31 -2.69 -3.59
CA GLN A 18 6.49 -2.11 -4.91
C GLN A 18 7.36 -0.86 -4.87
N ALA A 19 8.07 -0.64 -5.97
CA ALA A 19 8.79 0.59 -6.23
C ALA A 19 8.34 1.17 -7.57
N GLU A 20 8.14 2.48 -7.59
CA GLU A 20 7.91 3.26 -8.81
C GLU A 20 9.26 3.79 -9.29
N CYS A 21 9.60 3.50 -10.55
CA CYS A 21 10.82 3.98 -11.18
C CYS A 21 10.47 4.97 -12.30
N PHE A 22 10.83 6.23 -12.10
CA PHE A 22 10.66 7.29 -13.09
C PHE A 22 11.91 7.33 -13.98
N LEU A 23 11.98 6.38 -14.90
CA LEU A 23 13.14 6.22 -15.76
C LEU A 23 13.16 7.24 -16.90
N ASP A 24 14.32 7.79 -17.15
CA ASP A 24 14.58 8.66 -18.27
C ASP A 24 15.03 7.83 -19.47
N PHE A 25 14.44 8.09 -20.63
CA PHE A 25 14.77 7.45 -21.90
C PHE A 25 15.09 8.51 -22.94
N GLU A 26 15.97 8.17 -23.88
CA GLU A 26 16.12 8.99 -25.08
C GLU A 26 14.81 8.97 -25.88
N VAL A 27 14.57 10.02 -26.66
CA VAL A 27 13.34 10.16 -27.45
C VAL A 27 13.09 8.92 -28.31
N ASN A 28 11.87 8.35 -28.20
CA ASN A 28 11.44 7.13 -28.90
C ASN A 28 12.29 5.87 -28.64
N LYS A 29 13.13 5.88 -27.60
CA LYS A 29 13.94 4.73 -27.21
C LYS A 29 13.30 3.97 -26.04
N VAL A 30 13.60 2.68 -25.99
CA VAL A 30 13.15 1.78 -24.91
C VAL A 30 14.34 1.23 -24.09
N ASP A 31 15.56 1.48 -24.53
CA ASP A 31 16.77 0.99 -23.85
C ASP A 31 16.98 1.73 -22.53
N ILE A 32 17.21 0.98 -21.47
CA ILE A 32 17.61 1.55 -20.19
C ILE A 32 19.10 1.86 -20.23
N ARG A 33 19.43 3.12 -20.08
CA ARG A 33 20.80 3.57 -19.89
C ARG A 33 20.99 3.88 -18.41
N PRO A 34 21.67 2.98 -17.64
CA PRO A 34 21.72 3.09 -16.18
C PRO A 34 22.32 4.40 -15.66
N GLU A 35 23.21 5.03 -16.44
CA GLU A 35 23.89 6.27 -16.04
C GLU A 35 23.25 7.52 -16.63
N TYR A 36 22.12 7.39 -17.32
CA TYR A 36 21.48 8.51 -18.02
C TYR A 36 20.57 9.30 -17.07
N MET A 37 20.77 10.62 -17.00
CA MET A 37 19.98 11.57 -16.23
C MET A 37 19.75 11.10 -14.77
N ASN A 38 18.51 10.92 -14.35
CA ASN A 38 18.18 10.49 -12.99
C ASN A 38 18.11 8.96 -12.80
N ASN A 39 18.44 8.18 -13.82
CA ASN A 39 18.34 6.73 -13.74
C ASN A 39 19.20 6.12 -12.62
N PRO A 40 20.42 6.61 -12.32
CA PRO A 40 21.16 6.04 -11.18
C PRO A 40 20.39 6.04 -9.88
N GLN A 41 19.68 7.14 -9.54
CA GLN A 41 18.91 7.25 -8.33
C GLN A 41 17.65 6.37 -8.38
N GLU A 42 16.95 6.37 -9.52
CA GLU A 42 15.72 5.60 -9.70
C GLU A 42 15.97 4.09 -9.66
N LEU A 43 17.00 3.63 -10.33
CA LEU A 43 17.38 2.21 -10.31
C LEU A 43 17.93 1.79 -8.94
N ALA A 44 18.61 2.69 -8.22
CA ALA A 44 19.11 2.42 -6.87
C ALA A 44 17.96 2.16 -5.88
N LYS A 45 16.86 2.88 -5.98
CA LYS A 45 15.65 2.64 -5.15
C LYS A 45 15.13 1.22 -5.35
N LEU A 46 15.03 0.79 -6.60
CA LEU A 46 14.54 -0.54 -6.94
C LEU A 46 15.49 -1.63 -6.45
N ARG A 47 16.79 -1.45 -6.69
CA ARG A 47 17.80 -2.41 -6.20
C ARG A 47 17.78 -2.51 -4.67
N ALA A 48 17.70 -1.39 -3.96
CA ALA A 48 17.62 -1.39 -2.50
C ALA A 48 16.43 -2.20 -1.99
N MET A 49 15.28 -2.06 -2.61
CA MET A 49 14.06 -2.83 -2.25
C MET A 49 14.28 -4.34 -2.45
N ILE A 50 14.82 -4.74 -3.59
CA ILE A 50 15.06 -6.16 -3.90
C ILE A 50 16.16 -6.73 -3.02
N ASP A 51 17.25 -5.99 -2.81
CA ASP A 51 18.37 -6.43 -2.00
C ASP A 51 17.97 -6.66 -0.54
N GLU A 52 17.10 -5.80 0.01
CA GLU A 52 16.56 -5.96 1.35
C GLU A 52 15.76 -7.26 1.49
N LEU A 53 14.92 -7.58 0.51
CA LEU A 53 14.16 -8.83 0.50
C LEU A 53 15.09 -10.04 0.38
N LYS A 54 16.08 -10.00 -0.48
CA LYS A 54 17.04 -11.09 -0.68
C LYS A 54 17.95 -11.33 0.52
N ALA A 55 18.23 -10.29 1.29
CA ALA A 55 19.05 -10.40 2.50
C ALA A 55 18.31 -11.05 3.68
N ASP A 56 16.99 -11.12 3.63
CA ASP A 56 16.17 -11.73 4.68
C ASP A 56 15.99 -13.23 4.44
N ALA A 57 16.62 -14.05 5.29
CA ALA A 57 16.56 -15.51 5.17
C ALA A 57 15.17 -16.10 5.37
N ASP A 58 14.24 -15.34 5.98
CA ASP A 58 12.86 -15.77 6.24
C ASP A 58 11.94 -15.49 5.04
N ILE A 59 12.44 -14.85 3.99
CA ILE A 59 11.69 -14.44 2.81
C ILE A 59 12.10 -15.28 1.59
N GLN A 60 11.09 -15.70 0.82
CA GLN A 60 11.26 -16.29 -0.50
C GLN A 60 10.52 -15.44 -1.53
N VAL A 61 11.25 -14.84 -2.46
CA VAL A 61 10.67 -14.12 -3.60
C VAL A 61 9.99 -15.12 -4.53
N LYS A 62 8.72 -14.85 -4.88
CA LYS A 62 7.90 -15.73 -5.73
C LYS A 62 7.78 -15.21 -7.14
N SER A 63 7.56 -13.91 -7.31
CA SER A 63 7.43 -13.28 -8.62
C SER A 63 7.73 -11.80 -8.56
N LEU A 64 8.05 -11.24 -9.73
CA LEU A 64 8.24 -9.80 -9.92
C LEU A 64 7.29 -9.35 -11.04
N ASP A 65 6.35 -8.48 -10.71
CA ASP A 65 5.42 -7.91 -11.67
C ASP A 65 5.96 -6.55 -12.11
N ILE A 66 6.19 -6.38 -13.39
CA ILE A 66 6.68 -5.13 -13.97
C ILE A 66 5.60 -4.59 -14.90
N ILE A 67 5.16 -3.36 -14.65
CA ILE A 67 4.23 -2.64 -15.50
C ILE A 67 4.87 -1.35 -15.98
N GLY A 68 4.92 -1.16 -17.30
CA GLY A 68 5.44 0.06 -17.90
C GLY A 68 4.32 0.97 -18.38
N TYR A 69 4.52 2.28 -18.26
CA TYR A 69 3.57 3.30 -18.70
C TYR A 69 4.25 4.32 -19.61
N ALA A 70 3.48 4.86 -20.54
CA ALA A 70 3.84 6.03 -21.33
C ALA A 70 2.95 7.21 -20.97
N SER A 71 3.44 8.43 -21.18
CA SER A 71 2.59 9.62 -21.10
C SER A 71 1.64 9.66 -22.31
N PRO A 72 0.45 10.27 -22.17
CA PRO A 72 -0.54 10.31 -23.27
C PRO A 72 -0.28 11.39 -24.30
N GLU A 73 0.96 11.50 -24.75
CA GLU A 73 1.36 12.33 -25.89
C GLU A 73 1.68 11.43 -27.09
N GLY A 74 1.55 11.95 -28.29
CA GLY A 74 1.77 11.16 -29.50
C GLY A 74 0.66 10.15 -29.79
N SER A 75 0.94 9.15 -30.62
CA SER A 75 -0.05 8.13 -31.04
C SER A 75 -0.18 7.02 -30.02
N LEU A 76 -1.38 6.42 -29.94
CA LEU A 76 -1.64 5.27 -29.08
C LEU A 76 -0.71 4.10 -29.41
N ALA A 77 -0.52 3.83 -30.70
CA ALA A 77 0.34 2.72 -31.17
C ALA A 77 1.79 2.90 -30.69
N ASN A 78 2.33 4.10 -30.82
CA ASN A 78 3.70 4.39 -30.35
C ASN A 78 3.80 4.31 -28.82
N ASN A 79 2.81 4.81 -28.11
CA ASN A 79 2.80 4.77 -26.64
C ASN A 79 2.69 3.34 -26.10
N LYS A 80 1.93 2.48 -26.75
CA LYS A 80 1.90 1.04 -26.46
C LYS A 80 3.29 0.43 -26.65
N ARG A 81 3.90 0.67 -27.80
CA ARG A 81 5.27 0.18 -28.10
C ARG A 81 6.27 0.63 -27.05
N LEU A 82 6.22 1.89 -26.65
CA LEU A 82 7.12 2.45 -25.63
C LEU A 82 6.89 1.82 -24.26
N SER A 83 5.63 1.68 -23.83
CA SER A 83 5.32 1.10 -22.52
C SER A 83 5.77 -0.37 -22.44
N GLU A 84 5.48 -1.14 -23.48
CA GLU A 84 5.89 -2.56 -23.57
C GLU A 84 7.40 -2.71 -23.59
N GLY A 85 8.08 -1.97 -24.46
CA GLY A 85 9.53 -2.05 -24.62
C GLY A 85 10.27 -1.62 -23.35
N ARG A 86 9.79 -0.61 -22.67
CA ARG A 86 10.38 -0.13 -21.42
C ARG A 86 10.19 -1.12 -20.26
N ALA A 87 9.04 -1.78 -20.18
CA ALA A 87 8.79 -2.84 -19.20
C ALA A 87 9.74 -4.03 -19.44
N LEU A 88 9.89 -4.47 -20.69
CA LEU A 88 10.80 -5.55 -21.06
C LEU A 88 12.26 -5.19 -20.78
N ALA A 89 12.66 -3.95 -21.06
CA ALA A 89 14.01 -3.48 -20.77
C ALA A 89 14.31 -3.49 -19.27
N LEU A 90 13.34 -3.12 -18.42
CA LEU A 90 13.52 -3.18 -16.97
C LEU A 90 13.66 -4.64 -16.50
N ARG A 91 12.86 -5.56 -17.04
CA ARG A 91 13.03 -6.99 -16.76
C ARG A 91 14.44 -7.45 -17.09
N ASP A 92 14.93 -7.11 -18.27
CA ASP A 92 16.27 -7.55 -18.74
C ASP A 92 17.39 -6.93 -17.89
N TYR A 93 17.22 -5.69 -17.47
CA TYR A 93 18.14 -5.04 -16.53
C TYR A 93 18.21 -5.80 -15.20
N LEU A 94 17.06 -6.15 -14.61
CA LEU A 94 17.00 -6.88 -13.35
C LEU A 94 17.51 -8.32 -13.52
N ALA A 95 17.17 -9.00 -14.62
CA ALA A 95 17.63 -10.35 -14.89
C ALA A 95 19.15 -10.42 -15.05
N GLY A 96 19.79 -9.35 -15.47
CA GLY A 96 21.25 -9.25 -15.54
C GLY A 96 21.93 -9.07 -14.17
N LEU A 97 21.18 -8.63 -13.17
CA LEU A 97 21.71 -8.38 -11.82
C LEU A 97 21.33 -9.48 -10.80
N TYR A 98 20.21 -10.15 -10.99
CA TYR A 98 19.66 -11.09 -10.02
C TYR A 98 19.38 -12.45 -10.67
N ASP A 99 19.51 -13.51 -9.87
CA ASP A 99 19.33 -14.91 -10.31
C ASP A 99 17.86 -15.35 -10.30
N PHE A 100 16.92 -14.44 -10.57
CA PHE A 100 15.52 -14.82 -10.69
C PHE A 100 15.27 -15.46 -12.06
N PRO A 101 14.69 -16.68 -12.12
CA PRO A 101 14.31 -17.27 -13.41
C PRO A 101 13.36 -16.35 -14.18
N ARG A 102 13.50 -16.32 -15.51
CA ARG A 102 12.62 -15.49 -16.36
C ARG A 102 11.13 -15.77 -16.15
N SER A 103 10.78 -17.02 -15.82
CA SER A 103 9.41 -17.41 -15.49
C SER A 103 8.82 -16.71 -14.26
N GLN A 104 9.66 -16.15 -13.39
CA GLN A 104 9.19 -15.37 -12.24
C GLN A 104 8.83 -13.92 -12.57
N TYR A 105 9.20 -13.43 -13.74
CA TYR A 105 8.86 -12.08 -14.18
C TYR A 105 7.52 -12.09 -14.92
N ASN A 106 6.57 -11.29 -14.46
CA ASN A 106 5.31 -11.04 -15.13
C ASN A 106 5.35 -9.63 -15.72
N ILE A 107 5.23 -9.51 -17.03
CA ILE A 107 5.28 -8.23 -17.71
C ILE A 107 3.86 -7.79 -18.05
N LEU A 108 3.49 -6.61 -17.57
CA LEU A 108 2.19 -6.00 -17.80
C LEU A 108 2.40 -4.71 -18.62
N PHE A 109 1.49 -4.47 -19.54
CA PHE A 109 1.56 -3.32 -20.43
C PHE A 109 0.51 -2.30 -19.99
N GLY A 110 0.97 -1.24 -19.35
CA GLY A 110 0.12 -0.18 -18.82
C GLY A 110 -0.36 0.80 -19.89
N GLY A 111 0.33 0.88 -21.02
CA GLY A 111 -0.01 1.81 -22.10
C GLY A 111 0.11 3.27 -21.65
N GLU A 112 -0.88 4.07 -22.03
CA GLU A 112 -0.95 5.49 -21.66
C GLU A 112 -1.45 5.66 -20.24
N ASN A 113 -0.75 6.44 -19.44
CA ASN A 113 -1.02 6.60 -18.01
C ASN A 113 -2.06 7.70 -17.72
N TRP A 114 -3.29 7.51 -18.18
CA TRP A 114 -4.38 8.44 -17.93
C TRP A 114 -4.77 8.49 -16.45
N ALA A 115 -4.75 7.36 -15.76
CA ALA A 115 -5.05 7.30 -14.33
C ALA A 115 -4.03 8.11 -13.53
N GLY A 116 -2.75 8.02 -13.88
CA GLY A 116 -1.70 8.83 -13.27
C GLY A 116 -1.86 10.33 -13.54
N LEU A 117 -2.33 10.70 -14.75
CA LEU A 117 -2.62 12.09 -15.08
C LEU A 117 -3.74 12.64 -14.19
N VAL A 118 -4.85 11.92 -14.06
CA VAL A 118 -5.98 12.32 -13.20
C VAL A 118 -5.51 12.47 -11.76
N LYS A 119 -4.79 11.49 -11.22
CA LYS A 119 -4.28 11.52 -9.85
C LYS A 119 -3.34 12.70 -9.62
N THR A 120 -2.44 12.97 -10.56
CA THR A 120 -1.50 14.10 -10.44
C THR A 120 -2.24 15.43 -10.45
N LEU A 121 -3.21 15.61 -11.35
CA LEU A 121 -4.01 16.82 -11.43
C LEU A 121 -4.87 17.06 -10.18
N GLN A 122 -5.38 16.01 -9.56
CA GLN A 122 -6.14 16.11 -8.30
C GLN A 122 -5.31 16.71 -7.16
N HIS A 123 -3.99 16.54 -7.20
CA HIS A 123 -3.06 17.02 -6.18
C HIS A 123 -2.23 18.23 -6.61
N THR A 124 -2.52 18.79 -7.78
CA THR A 124 -1.80 19.94 -8.34
C THR A 124 -2.63 21.21 -8.13
N ASN A 125 -2.01 22.25 -7.60
CA ASN A 125 -2.68 23.55 -7.38
C ASN A 125 -2.47 24.46 -8.59
N ILE A 126 -3.35 24.34 -9.59
CA ILE A 126 -3.38 25.19 -10.79
C ILE A 126 -4.79 25.70 -11.04
N ASP A 127 -4.92 26.90 -11.60
CA ASP A 127 -6.20 27.59 -11.74
C ASP A 127 -7.22 26.85 -12.60
N TYR A 128 -6.77 26.15 -13.64
CA TYR A 128 -7.60 25.43 -14.61
C TYR A 128 -7.74 23.93 -14.32
N ARG A 129 -7.39 23.51 -13.12
CA ARG A 129 -7.42 22.08 -12.73
C ARG A 129 -8.78 21.41 -12.93
N LYS A 130 -9.86 22.07 -12.48
CA LYS A 130 -11.22 21.53 -12.62
C LYS A 130 -11.62 21.36 -14.07
N GLU A 131 -11.28 22.30 -14.92
CA GLU A 131 -11.59 22.25 -16.35
C GLU A 131 -10.85 21.09 -17.04
N LEU A 132 -9.57 20.91 -16.73
CA LEU A 132 -8.79 19.77 -17.24
C LEU A 132 -9.34 18.44 -16.77
N LEU A 133 -9.64 18.31 -15.48
CA LEU A 133 -10.21 17.07 -14.93
C LEU A 133 -11.55 16.73 -15.57
N ASN A 134 -12.44 17.73 -15.74
CA ASN A 134 -13.72 17.53 -16.41
C ASN A 134 -13.53 17.09 -17.86
N MET A 135 -12.60 17.70 -18.58
CA MET A 135 -12.29 17.34 -19.97
C MET A 135 -11.82 15.89 -20.08
N ILE A 136 -10.94 15.47 -19.19
CA ILE A 136 -10.39 14.09 -19.19
C ILE A 136 -11.46 13.07 -18.80
N THR A 137 -12.25 13.35 -17.74
CA THR A 137 -13.23 12.39 -17.22
C THR A 137 -14.48 12.26 -18.09
N ASN A 138 -14.82 13.30 -18.87
CA ASN A 138 -16.02 13.34 -19.70
C ASN A 138 -15.78 12.93 -21.17
N ASN A 139 -14.59 12.49 -21.52
CA ASN A 139 -14.22 12.09 -22.88
C ASN A 139 -13.57 10.72 -22.89
N SER A 140 -13.64 10.04 -24.04
CA SER A 140 -12.87 8.82 -24.27
C SER A 140 -11.38 9.14 -24.40
N TYR A 141 -10.55 8.22 -23.98
CA TYR A 141 -9.08 8.36 -24.03
C TYR A 141 -8.57 8.08 -25.45
N ASP A 142 -8.77 9.04 -26.34
CA ASP A 142 -8.47 8.93 -27.77
C ASP A 142 -7.70 10.16 -28.29
N GLN A 143 -7.46 10.17 -29.60
CA GLN A 143 -6.76 11.27 -30.25
C GLN A 143 -7.53 12.61 -30.17
N THR A 144 -8.87 12.55 -30.14
CA THR A 144 -9.71 13.75 -30.00
C THR A 144 -9.47 14.41 -28.66
N LEU A 145 -9.42 13.64 -27.57
CA LEU A 145 -9.09 14.17 -26.24
C LEU A 145 -7.66 14.76 -26.21
N LYS A 146 -6.70 14.07 -26.79
CA LYS A 146 -5.31 14.56 -26.87
C LYS A 146 -5.23 15.90 -27.59
N LEU A 147 -5.98 16.06 -28.68
CA LEU A 147 -6.05 17.32 -29.42
C LEU A 147 -6.71 18.42 -28.58
N LYS A 148 -7.82 18.12 -27.90
CA LYS A 148 -8.49 19.07 -27.00
C LYS A 148 -7.55 19.55 -25.89
N LEU A 149 -6.78 18.67 -25.30
CA LEU A 149 -5.78 19.00 -24.27
C LEU A 149 -4.70 19.94 -24.82
N ARG A 150 -4.22 19.67 -26.04
CA ARG A 150 -3.19 20.49 -26.68
C ARG A 150 -3.69 21.91 -27.00
N GLU A 151 -4.93 22.06 -27.41
CA GLU A 151 -5.51 23.33 -27.84
C GLU A 151 -6.13 24.13 -26.70
N PHE A 152 -6.40 23.51 -25.57
CA PHE A 152 -7.06 24.15 -24.44
C PHE A 152 -6.32 25.42 -24.01
N ARG A 153 -7.05 26.54 -23.96
CA ARG A 153 -6.52 27.87 -23.60
C ARG A 153 -5.25 28.27 -24.37
N GLY A 154 -5.24 28.00 -25.68
CA GLY A 154 -4.13 28.35 -26.56
C GLY A 154 -2.86 27.56 -26.33
N GLY A 155 -2.95 26.41 -25.66
CA GLY A 155 -1.83 25.49 -25.44
C GLY A 155 -0.98 25.79 -24.21
N ILE A 156 -1.29 26.85 -23.43
CA ILE A 156 -0.53 27.18 -22.22
C ILE A 156 -0.63 26.06 -21.16
N PRO A 157 -1.82 25.51 -20.82
CA PRO A 157 -1.91 24.37 -19.91
C PRO A 157 -1.15 23.14 -20.41
N TYR A 158 -1.18 22.88 -21.70
CA TYR A 158 -0.47 21.73 -22.28
C TYR A 158 1.05 21.85 -22.11
N GLN A 159 1.62 23.05 -22.25
CA GLN A 159 3.03 23.27 -21.98
C GLN A 159 3.41 22.96 -20.54
N TYR A 160 2.53 23.28 -19.60
CA TYR A 160 2.71 22.88 -18.20
C TYR A 160 2.66 21.36 -18.04
N LEU A 161 1.69 20.67 -18.68
CA LEU A 161 1.59 19.21 -18.64
C LEU A 161 2.87 18.56 -19.16
N LEU A 162 3.39 19.02 -20.31
CA LEU A 162 4.60 18.46 -20.91
C LEU A 162 5.83 18.59 -20.02
N ARG A 163 5.98 19.72 -19.32
CA ARG A 163 7.16 19.99 -18.49
C ARG A 163 7.07 19.40 -17.09
N SER A 164 5.91 19.48 -16.48
CA SER A 164 5.77 19.24 -15.03
C SER A 164 4.95 17.99 -14.68
N VAL A 165 4.11 17.49 -15.57
CA VAL A 165 3.21 16.38 -15.30
C VAL A 165 3.58 15.12 -16.08
N TYR A 166 3.67 15.21 -17.40
CA TYR A 166 3.90 14.07 -18.27
C TYR A 166 5.18 13.29 -17.98
N PRO A 167 6.30 13.92 -17.59
CA PRO A 167 7.49 13.14 -17.20
C PRO A 167 7.24 12.20 -16.02
N LYS A 168 6.35 12.56 -15.11
CA LYS A 168 5.97 11.72 -13.96
C LYS A 168 5.02 10.57 -14.34
N LEU A 169 4.47 10.59 -15.54
CA LEU A 169 3.59 9.54 -16.04
C LEU A 169 4.37 8.42 -16.75
N ARG A 170 5.60 8.69 -17.15
CA ARG A 170 6.52 7.74 -17.75
C ARG A 170 7.20 6.96 -16.63
N VAL A 171 6.49 5.98 -16.11
CA VAL A 171 6.91 5.24 -14.92
C VAL A 171 6.90 3.74 -15.20
N ALA A 172 7.84 3.03 -14.64
CA ALA A 172 7.79 1.59 -14.52
C ALA A 172 7.60 1.23 -13.04
N ILE A 173 6.64 0.37 -12.77
CA ILE A 173 6.35 -0.10 -11.41
C ILE A 173 6.83 -1.54 -11.33
N CYS A 174 7.65 -1.85 -10.33
CA CYS A 174 8.05 -3.20 -10.00
C CYS A 174 7.44 -3.60 -8.67
N LYS A 175 6.59 -4.60 -8.69
CA LYS A 175 5.98 -5.19 -7.51
C LYS A 175 6.59 -6.56 -7.29
N VAL A 176 7.21 -6.76 -6.14
CA VAL A 176 7.81 -8.04 -5.77
C VAL A 176 6.84 -8.78 -4.85
N ASN A 177 6.40 -9.95 -5.29
CA ASN A 177 5.56 -10.85 -4.51
C ASN A 177 6.45 -11.87 -3.80
N TYR A 178 6.25 -12.02 -2.51
CA TYR A 178 7.08 -12.91 -1.71
C TYR A 178 6.27 -13.62 -0.63
N GLU A 179 6.82 -14.70 -0.11
CA GLU A 179 6.29 -15.40 1.03
C GLU A 179 7.26 -15.28 2.20
N VAL A 180 6.71 -15.17 3.40
CA VAL A 180 7.47 -15.20 4.64
C VAL A 180 7.22 -16.55 5.32
N LYS A 181 8.25 -17.18 5.86
CA LYS A 181 8.08 -18.45 6.58
C LYS A 181 7.20 -18.24 7.83
N ASN A 182 6.52 -19.30 8.25
CA ASN A 182 5.77 -19.33 9.50
C ASN A 182 6.73 -19.51 10.68
N PHE A 183 6.41 -18.88 11.81
CA PHE A 183 7.24 -18.92 13.01
C PHE A 183 6.52 -19.61 14.15
N LYS A 184 7.29 -20.36 14.95
CA LYS A 184 6.87 -20.79 16.28
C LYS A 184 6.92 -19.59 17.23
N VAL A 185 6.20 -19.66 18.36
CA VAL A 185 6.07 -18.53 19.29
C VAL A 185 7.43 -17.99 19.75
N ASP A 186 8.38 -18.88 20.08
CA ASP A 186 9.71 -18.45 20.53
C ASP A 186 10.46 -17.65 19.46
N GLU A 187 10.43 -18.12 18.21
CA GLU A 187 11.00 -17.40 17.07
C GLU A 187 10.25 -16.09 16.83
N ALA A 188 8.91 -16.14 16.88
CA ALA A 188 8.06 -14.97 16.63
C ALA A 188 8.31 -13.85 17.63
N ARG A 189 8.61 -14.15 18.89
CA ARG A 189 8.98 -13.15 19.89
C ARG A 189 10.23 -12.37 19.49
N GLU A 190 11.23 -13.07 18.96
CA GLU A 190 12.48 -12.42 18.50
C GLU A 190 12.25 -11.65 17.19
N VAL A 191 11.46 -12.20 16.26
CA VAL A 191 11.09 -11.53 15.02
C VAL A 191 10.29 -10.26 15.32
N PHE A 192 9.38 -10.29 16.29
CA PHE A 192 8.61 -9.13 16.71
C PHE A 192 9.50 -7.94 17.10
N LYS A 193 10.60 -8.20 17.79
CA LYS A 193 11.55 -7.17 18.23
C LYS A 193 12.31 -6.53 17.07
N LYS A 194 12.60 -7.29 16.02
CA LYS A 194 13.50 -6.88 14.92
C LYS A 194 12.76 -6.57 13.63
N ARG A 195 11.81 -7.42 13.24
CA ARG A 195 11.10 -7.37 11.95
C ARG A 195 9.64 -7.77 12.13
N PRO A 196 8.84 -6.99 12.88
CA PRO A 196 7.43 -7.33 13.14
C PRO A 196 6.61 -7.46 11.87
N GLN A 197 7.01 -6.83 10.77
CA GLN A 197 6.36 -6.94 9.47
C GLN A 197 6.40 -8.38 8.91
N ASN A 198 7.28 -9.25 9.41
CA ASN A 198 7.35 -10.65 8.99
C ASN A 198 6.35 -11.56 9.74
N LEU A 199 5.64 -11.03 10.71
CA LEU A 199 4.63 -11.77 11.47
C LEU A 199 3.23 -11.57 10.89
N SER A 200 2.43 -12.63 10.89
CA SER A 200 0.99 -12.54 10.69
C SER A 200 0.32 -11.99 11.95
N LEU A 201 -0.93 -11.51 11.82
CA LEU A 201 -1.71 -11.06 12.97
C LEU A 201 -1.91 -12.17 13.98
N ASN A 202 -2.12 -13.41 13.53
CA ASN A 202 -2.24 -14.56 14.43
C ASN A 202 -0.94 -14.85 15.18
N GLU A 203 0.21 -14.76 14.49
CA GLU A 203 1.51 -14.91 15.14
C GLU A 203 1.74 -13.80 16.19
N MET A 204 1.37 -12.56 15.90
CA MET A 204 1.42 -11.48 16.88
C MET A 204 0.51 -11.76 18.08
N PHE A 205 -0.70 -12.26 17.85
CA PHE A 205 -1.61 -12.64 18.92
C PHE A 205 -0.99 -13.71 19.85
N LEU A 206 -0.34 -14.71 19.27
CA LEU A 206 0.36 -15.74 20.04
C LEU A 206 1.56 -15.17 20.80
N VAL A 207 2.30 -14.22 20.21
CA VAL A 207 3.38 -13.50 20.89
C VAL A 207 2.84 -12.73 22.10
N ALA A 208 1.75 -11.97 21.92
CA ALA A 208 1.11 -11.24 23.01
C ALA A 208 0.77 -12.19 24.16
N ASN A 209 0.10 -13.30 23.84
CA ASN A 209 -0.32 -14.29 24.86
C ASN A 209 0.82 -15.10 25.47
N SER A 210 2.05 -14.97 24.97
CA SER A 210 3.25 -15.53 25.59
C SER A 210 3.75 -14.68 26.76
N TYR A 211 3.24 -13.47 26.91
CA TYR A 211 3.52 -12.57 28.03
C TYR A 211 2.36 -12.57 29.04
N PRO A 212 2.58 -12.13 30.27
CA PRO A 212 1.49 -11.98 31.23
C PRO A 212 0.41 -11.02 30.68
N GLU A 213 -0.86 -11.39 30.87
CA GLU A 213 -1.99 -10.58 30.43
C GLU A 213 -1.91 -9.16 30.99
N ASN A 214 -2.12 -8.17 30.12
CA ASN A 214 -2.04 -6.73 30.43
C ASN A 214 -0.67 -6.24 30.90
N SER A 215 0.40 -7.02 30.69
CA SER A 215 1.76 -6.50 30.84
C SER A 215 2.06 -5.47 29.72
N LEU A 216 3.10 -4.69 29.89
CA LEU A 216 3.50 -3.71 28.87
C LEU A 216 3.81 -4.40 27.53
N GLU A 217 4.50 -5.53 27.59
CA GLU A 217 4.84 -6.32 26.41
C GLU A 217 3.59 -6.86 25.70
N PHE A 218 2.62 -7.37 26.45
CA PHE A 218 1.33 -7.82 25.93
C PHE A 218 0.61 -6.70 25.17
N LEU A 219 0.48 -5.54 25.79
CA LEU A 219 -0.24 -4.39 25.21
C LEU A 219 0.50 -3.82 23.99
N GLU A 220 1.82 -3.78 24.02
CA GLU A 220 2.64 -3.27 22.91
C GLU A 220 2.43 -4.07 21.63
N VAL A 221 2.26 -5.38 21.72
CA VAL A 221 2.01 -6.22 20.54
C VAL A 221 0.73 -5.81 19.83
N PHE A 222 -0.35 -5.58 20.55
CA PHE A 222 -1.63 -5.17 19.95
C PHE A 222 -1.56 -3.77 19.33
N GLU A 223 -0.86 -2.84 19.96
CA GLU A 223 -0.66 -1.50 19.40
C GLU A 223 0.19 -1.54 18.11
N THR A 224 1.22 -2.35 18.11
CA THR A 224 2.07 -2.54 16.92
C THR A 224 1.27 -3.18 15.77
N ALA A 225 0.45 -4.19 16.06
CA ALA A 225 -0.40 -4.83 15.07
C ALA A 225 -1.36 -3.83 14.40
N ALA A 226 -1.96 -2.94 15.16
CA ALA A 226 -2.86 -1.91 14.61
C ALA A 226 -2.12 -0.87 13.75
N ARG A 227 -0.89 -0.51 14.10
CA ARG A 227 -0.07 0.37 13.26
C ARG A 227 0.30 -0.27 11.93
N MET A 228 0.60 -1.55 11.93
CA MET A 228 1.01 -2.29 10.74
C MET A 228 -0.15 -2.67 9.83
N TYR A 229 -1.32 -2.92 10.41
CA TYR A 229 -2.53 -3.32 9.70
C TYR A 229 -3.69 -2.37 10.04
N PRO A 230 -3.60 -1.09 9.64
CA PRO A 230 -4.57 -0.07 10.06
C PRO A 230 -5.98 -0.30 9.52
N GLU A 231 -6.14 -1.10 8.46
CA GLU A 231 -7.43 -1.42 7.88
C GLU A 231 -8.05 -2.71 8.44
N ASP A 232 -7.32 -3.44 9.28
CA ASP A 232 -7.80 -4.71 9.82
C ASP A 232 -8.70 -4.49 11.03
N GLU A 233 -9.92 -5.05 10.96
CA GLU A 233 -10.94 -4.93 12.00
C GLU A 233 -10.46 -5.49 13.34
N VAL A 234 -9.90 -6.70 13.32
CA VAL A 234 -9.45 -7.40 14.53
C VAL A 234 -8.27 -6.66 15.18
N ALA A 235 -7.29 -6.23 14.38
CA ALA A 235 -6.16 -5.47 14.88
C ALA A 235 -6.60 -4.15 15.53
N GLY A 236 -7.55 -3.45 14.91
CA GLY A 236 -8.11 -2.21 15.45
C GLY A 236 -8.86 -2.40 16.77
N ILE A 237 -9.74 -3.38 16.83
CA ILE A 237 -10.52 -3.69 18.05
C ILE A 237 -9.57 -4.11 19.19
N ASN A 238 -8.62 -5.01 18.92
CA ASN A 238 -7.67 -5.47 19.94
C ASN A 238 -6.81 -4.32 20.48
N ALA A 239 -6.38 -3.40 19.61
CA ALA A 239 -5.66 -2.22 20.05
C ALA A 239 -6.51 -1.29 20.93
N ALA A 240 -7.79 -1.15 20.60
CA ALA A 240 -8.74 -0.40 21.42
C ALA A 240 -8.91 -1.04 22.79
N VAL A 241 -9.09 -2.37 22.83
CA VAL A 241 -9.21 -3.13 24.10
C VAL A 241 -7.93 -2.98 24.94
N ALA A 242 -6.76 -3.05 24.31
CA ALA A 242 -5.49 -2.82 25.00
C ALA A 242 -5.41 -1.41 25.60
N SER A 243 -5.84 -0.40 24.84
CA SER A 243 -5.87 0.98 25.30
C SER A 243 -6.85 1.16 26.48
N LEU A 244 -8.02 0.57 26.41
CA LEU A 244 -9.01 0.60 27.50
C LEU A 244 -8.49 -0.09 28.75
N SER A 245 -7.75 -1.17 28.62
CA SER A 245 -7.12 -1.87 29.76
C SER A 245 -6.11 -1.00 30.50
N ARG A 246 -5.51 -0.02 29.81
CA ARG A 246 -4.60 0.97 30.38
C ARG A 246 -5.29 2.28 30.79
N ASN A 247 -6.60 2.35 30.65
CA ASN A 247 -7.37 3.58 30.81
C ASN A 247 -6.93 4.73 29.90
N ASP A 248 -6.42 4.37 28.73
CA ASP A 248 -6.03 5.34 27.67
C ASP A 248 -7.22 5.57 26.74
N LEU A 249 -8.09 6.51 27.16
CA LEU A 249 -9.33 6.81 26.45
C LEU A 249 -9.11 7.48 25.10
N VAL A 250 -8.05 8.25 24.96
CA VAL A 250 -7.73 8.95 23.70
C VAL A 250 -7.30 7.97 22.62
N SER A 251 -6.41 7.05 22.95
CA SER A 251 -5.98 6.00 22.01
C SER A 251 -7.12 5.05 21.67
N ALA A 252 -7.92 4.66 22.66
CA ALA A 252 -9.09 3.80 22.46
C ALA A 252 -10.09 4.43 21.47
N GLU A 253 -10.41 5.70 21.63
CA GLU A 253 -11.27 6.44 20.69
C GLU A 253 -10.71 6.43 19.28
N ARG A 254 -9.44 6.72 19.14
CA ARG A 254 -8.77 6.76 17.84
C ARG A 254 -8.86 5.42 17.11
N TYR A 255 -8.63 4.31 17.79
CA TYR A 255 -8.75 2.98 17.20
C TYR A 255 -10.22 2.65 16.88
N LEU A 256 -11.15 2.87 17.81
CA LEU A 256 -12.58 2.55 17.62
C LEU A 256 -13.20 3.32 16.44
N LYS A 257 -12.83 4.59 16.26
CA LYS A 257 -13.33 5.41 15.13
C LYS A 257 -12.83 4.93 13.76
N ARG A 258 -11.70 4.25 13.70
CA ARG A 258 -11.09 3.77 12.46
C ARG A 258 -11.56 2.38 12.06
N VAL A 259 -12.21 1.65 12.95
CA VAL A 259 -12.63 0.27 12.68
C VAL A 259 -13.68 0.26 11.56
N ASN A 260 -13.37 -0.47 10.48
CA ASN A 260 -14.34 -0.80 9.44
C ASN A 260 -15.02 -2.12 9.83
N LEU A 261 -16.09 -2.02 10.56
CA LEU A 261 -16.75 -3.14 11.22
C LEU A 261 -17.44 -4.06 10.20
N LYS A 262 -17.14 -5.36 10.25
CA LYS A 262 -17.67 -6.35 9.33
C LYS A 262 -18.31 -7.55 10.01
N ARG A 263 -17.65 -8.12 11.02
CA ARG A 263 -18.01 -9.40 11.62
C ARG A 263 -18.06 -9.40 13.16
N ASN A 264 -17.36 -8.46 13.79
CA ASN A 264 -17.13 -8.50 15.24
C ASN A 264 -17.94 -7.44 15.99
N GLN A 265 -19.21 -7.26 15.58
CA GLN A 265 -20.11 -6.26 16.15
C GLN A 265 -20.23 -6.39 17.69
N PRO A 266 -20.47 -7.59 18.26
CA PRO A 266 -20.65 -7.68 19.72
C PRO A 266 -19.38 -7.27 20.50
N VAL A 267 -18.21 -7.64 20.05
CA VAL A 267 -16.95 -7.27 20.72
C VAL A 267 -16.69 -5.78 20.60
N TYR A 268 -16.96 -5.21 19.41
CA TYR A 268 -16.89 -3.77 19.17
C TYR A 268 -17.83 -3.00 20.08
N ASP A 269 -19.09 -3.40 20.15
CA ASP A 269 -20.09 -2.75 20.99
C ASP A 269 -19.73 -2.84 22.48
N ASN A 270 -19.17 -3.97 22.91
CA ASN A 270 -18.67 -4.10 24.28
C ASN A 270 -17.52 -3.12 24.56
N ALA A 271 -16.57 -3.00 23.63
CA ALA A 271 -15.47 -2.04 23.76
C ALA A 271 -15.97 -0.59 23.78
N MET A 272 -16.94 -0.24 22.92
CA MET A 272 -17.59 1.07 22.93
C MET A 272 -18.30 1.34 24.26
N GLY A 273 -18.99 0.35 24.80
CA GLY A 273 -19.65 0.44 26.10
C GLY A 273 -18.65 0.74 27.22
N VAL A 274 -17.52 0.06 27.25
CA VAL A 274 -16.46 0.31 28.23
C VAL A 274 -15.86 1.70 28.07
N TRP A 275 -15.64 2.15 26.84
CA TRP A 275 -15.13 3.49 26.56
C TRP A 275 -16.10 4.57 27.07
N MET A 276 -17.41 4.42 26.80
CA MET A 276 -18.45 5.34 27.29
C MET A 276 -18.51 5.35 28.81
N LEU A 277 -18.45 4.17 29.43
CA LEU A 277 -18.47 4.04 30.88
C LEU A 277 -17.28 4.78 31.52
N LEU A 278 -16.09 4.60 30.98
CA LEU A 278 -14.88 5.26 31.49
C LEU A 278 -14.89 6.79 31.26
N LYS A 279 -15.63 7.25 30.26
CA LYS A 279 -15.86 8.68 30.04
C LYS A 279 -16.90 9.28 31.00
N GLY A 280 -17.66 8.46 31.73
CA GLY A 280 -18.75 8.88 32.58
C GLY A 280 -20.12 8.98 31.89
N ASP A 281 -20.26 8.48 30.67
CA ASP A 281 -21.53 8.41 29.94
C ASP A 281 -22.19 7.04 30.14
N ASP A 282 -22.82 6.87 31.31
CA ASP A 282 -23.44 5.60 31.69
C ASP A 282 -24.62 5.21 30.81
N GLU A 283 -25.38 6.18 30.32
CA GLU A 283 -26.55 5.94 29.46
C GLU A 283 -26.12 5.35 28.10
N SER A 284 -25.14 5.94 27.46
CA SER A 284 -24.61 5.42 26.21
C SER A 284 -23.91 4.07 26.41
N ALA A 285 -23.21 3.90 27.52
CA ALA A 285 -22.55 2.63 27.86
C ALA A 285 -23.61 1.50 27.98
N GLU A 286 -24.71 1.72 28.65
CA GLU A 286 -25.77 0.72 28.77
C GLU A 286 -26.35 0.29 27.43
N LYS A 287 -26.54 1.24 26.50
CA LYS A 287 -27.02 0.94 25.15
C LYS A 287 -26.06 0.02 24.39
N TYR A 288 -24.76 0.31 24.44
CA TYR A 288 -23.77 -0.51 23.79
C TYR A 288 -23.66 -1.91 24.40
N PHE A 289 -23.68 -2.02 25.74
CA PHE A 289 -23.66 -3.32 26.41
C PHE A 289 -24.86 -4.17 26.07
N LYS A 290 -26.04 -3.55 25.99
CA LYS A 290 -27.28 -4.23 25.61
C LYS A 290 -27.17 -4.73 24.16
N ASN A 291 -26.69 -3.89 23.24
CA ASN A 291 -26.47 -4.31 21.85
C ASN A 291 -25.48 -5.48 21.75
N ALA A 292 -24.39 -5.44 22.51
CA ALA A 292 -23.42 -6.53 22.54
C ALA A 292 -24.05 -7.83 23.05
N ALA A 293 -24.87 -7.75 24.11
CA ALA A 293 -25.53 -8.94 24.66
C ALA A 293 -26.61 -9.52 23.73
N ASP A 294 -27.35 -8.67 23.03
CA ASP A 294 -28.41 -9.09 22.10
C ASP A 294 -27.87 -9.71 20.80
N SER A 295 -26.62 -9.40 20.43
CA SER A 295 -26.00 -9.84 19.18
C SER A 295 -25.02 -11.00 19.36
N GLY A 296 -24.67 -11.35 20.61
CA GLY A 296 -23.66 -12.36 20.97
C GLY A 296 -24.18 -13.74 21.33
#